data_74da766ec1e3d4550753ea00fff80c5b
#
_entry.id   74da766ec1e3d4550753ea00fff80c5b
#
_cell.length_a   1.000
_cell.length_b   1.000
_cell.length_c   1.000
_cell.angle_alpha   90.00
_cell.angle_beta   90.00
_cell.angle_gamma   90.00
#
_symmetry.space_group_name_H-M   'P 1'
#
loop_
_entity.id
_entity.type
_entity.pdbx_description
1 polymer ?
#
loop_
_entity_poly.entity_id
_entity_poly.type
_entity_poly.pdbx_seq_one_letter_code
_entity_poly.pdbx_strand_id
1 'polypeptide(L)'
;GVIGNAQATPYGIGPRTVSLVQIRKNIYCISPGVLAQTGMETFSIVKGIVDEMKPDLIIAIDSLAARNISRVTTTIQLTDTGIIPGSGIGNNREGLNRENLGCPVIAIGVPMVVHSVTIVNDTMDKLIYLLSQNMENNCIQKVFEDFTVEEKYQLFAEIMTEDIGQMFVTPKDVDEIVDNLSTIIANSINRL
;
A
#
# COMPACT_ATOMS: atom_id res chain seq x y z
N GLY A 1 -6.13 7.64 16.72
CA GLY A 1 -5.83 8.58 15.64
C GLY A 1 -5.82 7.89 14.27
N VAL A 2 -6.37 8.51 13.26
CA VAL A 2 -6.42 8.02 11.88
C VAL A 2 -5.52 8.90 11.02
N ILE A 3 -4.62 8.31 10.24
CA ILE A 3 -3.52 9.00 9.53
C ILE A 3 -3.53 8.65 8.04
N GLY A 4 -3.39 9.65 7.15
CA GLY A 4 -3.28 9.44 5.71
C GLY A 4 -2.86 10.69 4.92
N ASN A 5 -2.60 10.56 3.61
CA ASN A 5 -2.07 11.62 2.73
C ASN A 5 -3.06 12.05 1.63
N ALA A 6 -3.29 13.37 1.45
CA ALA A 6 -4.46 13.94 0.76
C ALA A 6 -4.32 14.25 -0.75
N GLN A 7 -3.15 14.19 -1.39
CA GLN A 7 -2.96 14.93 -2.65
C GLN A 7 -2.65 14.11 -3.91
N ALA A 8 -2.49 12.80 -3.86
CA ALA A 8 -2.36 11.98 -5.06
C ALA A 8 -3.44 10.91 -5.02
N THR A 9 -4.31 10.86 -6.01
CA THR A 9 -5.54 10.06 -5.96
C THR A 9 -5.34 8.60 -5.55
N PRO A 10 -4.40 7.80 -6.07
CA PRO A 10 -4.24 6.43 -5.59
C PRO A 10 -3.75 6.36 -4.13
N TYR A 11 -3.18 7.43 -3.60
CA TYR A 11 -2.68 7.54 -2.23
C TYR A 11 -3.65 8.26 -1.27
N GLY A 12 -4.80 8.69 -1.79
CA GLY A 12 -5.79 9.48 -1.06
C GLY A 12 -6.68 8.67 -0.09
N ILE A 13 -6.55 7.33 -0.03
CA ILE A 13 -7.44 6.47 0.77
C ILE A 13 -7.45 6.85 2.26
N GLY A 14 -6.29 7.10 2.85
CA GLY A 14 -6.16 7.50 4.24
C GLY A 14 -6.86 8.84 4.54
N PRO A 15 -6.45 9.96 3.91
CA PRO A 15 -7.07 11.27 4.13
C PRO A 15 -8.56 11.30 3.82
N ARG A 16 -8.99 10.62 2.76
CA ARG A 16 -10.40 10.54 2.41
C ARG A 16 -11.19 9.80 3.49
N THR A 17 -10.67 8.68 3.99
CA THR A 17 -11.27 7.97 5.13
C THR A 17 -11.35 8.86 6.35
N VAL A 18 -10.24 9.53 6.71
CA VAL A 18 -10.18 10.46 7.85
C VAL A 18 -11.25 11.55 7.77
N SER A 19 -11.48 12.11 6.58
CA SER A 19 -12.50 13.14 6.37
C SER A 19 -13.94 12.65 6.58
N LEU A 20 -14.17 11.34 6.52
CA LEU A 20 -15.48 10.69 6.69
C LEU A 20 -15.67 10.08 8.09
N VAL A 21 -14.62 9.99 8.91
CA VAL A 21 -14.72 9.54 10.29
C VAL A 21 -15.40 10.61 11.13
N GLN A 22 -16.41 10.21 11.91
CA GLN A 22 -17.12 11.10 12.83
C GLN A 22 -16.25 11.41 14.06
N ILE A 23 -15.87 12.66 14.19
CA ILE A 23 -15.15 13.14 15.38
C ILE A 23 -16.10 13.07 16.58
N ARG A 24 -15.70 12.31 17.60
CA ARG A 24 -16.41 12.16 18.87
C ARG A 24 -15.46 12.47 20.02
N LYS A 25 -15.98 12.50 21.25
CA LYS A 25 -15.15 12.60 22.44
C LYS A 25 -14.11 11.46 22.45
N ASN A 26 -12.83 11.82 22.57
CA ASN A 26 -11.68 10.91 22.57
C ASN A 26 -11.30 10.30 21.20
N ILE A 27 -11.85 10.79 20.09
CA ILE A 27 -11.40 10.43 18.73
C ILE A 27 -10.74 11.63 18.08
N TYR A 28 -9.48 11.44 17.70
CA TYR A 28 -8.67 12.43 16.99
C TYR A 28 -8.36 11.93 15.60
N CYS A 29 -8.48 12.81 14.61
CA CYS A 29 -8.24 12.50 13.21
C CYS A 29 -7.19 13.45 12.64
N ILE A 30 -6.17 12.90 11.96
CA ILE A 30 -5.12 13.70 11.34
C ILE A 30 -4.75 13.17 9.96
N SER A 31 -4.36 14.08 9.07
CA SER A 31 -3.72 13.80 7.79
C SER A 31 -2.38 14.53 7.76
N PRO A 32 -1.27 13.87 8.16
CA PRO A 32 0.02 14.54 8.36
C PRO A 32 0.65 15.06 7.06
N GLY A 33 0.17 14.62 5.90
CA GLY A 33 0.78 14.92 4.62
C GLY A 33 2.03 14.06 4.34
N VAL A 34 2.76 14.40 3.28
CA VAL A 34 4.02 13.75 2.90
C VAL A 34 5.20 14.68 3.11
N LEU A 35 6.39 14.09 3.25
CA LEU A 35 7.66 14.81 3.39
C LEU A 35 7.83 15.92 2.35
N ALA A 36 7.49 15.63 1.08
CA ALA A 36 7.61 16.59 -0.02
C ALA A 36 6.74 17.86 0.14
N GLN A 37 5.70 17.81 0.97
CA GLN A 37 4.80 18.94 1.22
C GLN A 37 5.10 19.63 2.54
N THR A 38 5.40 18.85 3.57
CA THR A 38 5.55 19.35 4.95
C THR A 38 7.00 19.61 5.31
N GLY A 39 7.97 19.02 4.60
CA GLY A 39 9.38 19.00 4.96
C GLY A 39 9.66 18.14 6.21
N MET A 40 8.67 17.41 6.72
CA MET A 40 8.78 16.60 7.94
C MET A 40 8.42 15.14 7.65
N GLU A 41 9.16 14.22 8.27
CA GLU A 41 8.81 12.80 8.20
C GLU A 41 7.48 12.53 8.92
N THR A 42 6.63 11.70 8.30
CA THR A 42 5.32 11.32 8.87
C THR A 42 5.47 10.76 10.28
N PHE A 43 6.49 9.93 10.52
CA PHE A 43 6.78 9.38 11.84
C PHE A 43 6.98 10.47 12.90
N SER A 44 7.79 11.50 12.60
CA SER A 44 8.09 12.58 13.54
C SER A 44 6.84 13.37 13.93
N ILE A 45 5.97 13.65 12.95
CA ILE A 45 4.70 14.34 13.19
C ILE A 45 3.80 13.49 14.11
N VAL A 46 3.64 12.22 13.76
CA VAL A 46 2.79 11.27 14.50
C VAL A 46 3.34 11.06 15.91
N LYS A 47 4.65 10.86 16.06
CA LYS A 47 5.31 10.67 17.35
C LYS A 47 5.08 11.87 18.29
N GLY A 48 5.25 13.08 17.78
CA GLY A 48 4.99 14.30 18.56
C GLY A 48 3.54 14.38 19.06
N ILE A 49 2.57 14.03 18.23
CA ILE A 49 1.16 14.00 18.62
C ILE A 49 0.88 12.89 19.63
N VAL A 50 1.44 11.71 19.44
CA VAL A 50 1.27 10.57 20.36
C VAL A 50 1.84 10.88 21.73
N ASP A 51 3.00 11.51 21.79
CA ASP A 51 3.65 11.88 23.05
C ASP A 51 2.84 12.90 23.85
N GLU A 52 2.14 13.82 23.17
CA GLU A 52 1.27 14.82 23.80
C GLU A 52 -0.09 14.24 24.17
N MET A 53 -0.75 13.57 23.22
CA MET A 53 -2.15 13.12 23.35
C MET A 53 -2.31 11.80 24.09
N LYS A 54 -1.27 10.95 24.11
CA LYS A 54 -1.22 9.63 24.75
C LYS A 54 -2.45 8.76 24.40
N PRO A 55 -2.69 8.48 23.11
CA PRO A 55 -3.84 7.69 22.70
C PRO A 55 -3.72 6.23 23.16
N ASP A 56 -4.85 5.60 23.47
CA ASP A 56 -4.90 4.17 23.82
C ASP A 56 -4.69 3.26 22.59
N LEU A 57 -5.03 3.75 21.39
CA LEU A 57 -4.95 3.02 20.13
C LEU A 57 -4.77 4.00 18.96
N ILE A 58 -3.96 3.61 18.00
CA ILE A 58 -3.82 4.29 16.70
C ILE A 58 -4.37 3.38 15.60
N ILE A 59 -5.19 3.95 14.70
CA ILE A 59 -5.56 3.32 13.43
C ILE A 59 -4.84 4.08 12.33
N ALA A 60 -3.87 3.43 11.68
CA ALA A 60 -3.10 3.99 10.57
C ALA A 60 -3.66 3.46 9.24
N ILE A 61 -4.00 4.35 8.30
CA ILE A 61 -4.57 3.98 7.01
C ILE A 61 -3.64 4.47 5.90
N ASP A 62 -3.21 3.54 5.03
CA ASP A 62 -2.31 3.88 3.93
C ASP A 62 -2.60 3.09 2.66
N SER A 63 -2.16 3.64 1.53
CA SER A 63 -2.17 2.96 0.25
C SER A 63 -0.92 2.09 0.11
N LEU A 64 -1.12 0.87 -0.37
CA LEU A 64 -0.03 -0.09 -0.58
C LEU A 64 0.23 -0.30 -2.07
N ALA A 65 1.46 -0.71 -2.39
CA ALA A 65 1.77 -1.34 -3.66
C ALA A 65 1.41 -2.83 -3.62
N ALA A 66 0.63 -3.27 -4.59
CA ALA A 66 0.26 -4.68 -4.71
C ALA A 66 1.47 -5.52 -5.18
N ARG A 67 1.64 -6.69 -4.57
CA ARG A 67 2.62 -7.70 -5.02
C ARG A 67 2.07 -8.64 -6.11
N ASN A 68 0.79 -8.49 -6.45
CA ASN A 68 0.11 -9.22 -7.50
C ASN A 68 -1.01 -8.34 -8.06
N ILE A 69 -1.18 -8.30 -9.37
CA ILE A 69 -2.15 -7.45 -10.04
C ILE A 69 -3.59 -7.72 -9.60
N SER A 70 -3.93 -8.96 -9.26
CA SER A 70 -5.28 -9.34 -8.82
C SER A 70 -5.69 -8.73 -7.48
N ARG A 71 -4.73 -8.21 -6.70
CA ARG A 71 -4.98 -7.59 -5.40
C ARG A 71 -5.21 -6.09 -5.47
N VAL A 72 -4.92 -5.47 -6.61
CA VAL A 72 -5.11 -4.02 -6.78
C VAL A 72 -6.58 -3.68 -6.57
N THR A 73 -6.88 -2.82 -5.61
CA THR A 73 -8.22 -2.32 -5.25
C THR A 73 -9.25 -3.36 -4.80
N THR A 74 -8.85 -4.63 -4.68
CA THR A 74 -9.77 -5.74 -4.36
C THR A 74 -9.65 -6.26 -2.93
N THR A 75 -8.64 -5.82 -2.18
CA THR A 75 -8.36 -6.32 -0.82
C THR A 75 -8.13 -5.17 0.16
N ILE A 76 -8.55 -5.35 1.40
CA ILE A 76 -8.20 -4.51 2.53
C ILE A 76 -7.38 -5.38 3.49
N GLN A 77 -6.17 -4.95 3.82
CA GLN A 77 -5.26 -5.66 4.71
C GLN A 77 -5.29 -5.02 6.09
N LEU A 78 -5.42 -5.83 7.13
CA LEU A 78 -5.36 -5.40 8.52
C LEU A 78 -4.21 -6.09 9.22
N THR A 79 -3.43 -5.33 9.99
CA THR A 79 -2.36 -5.88 10.83
C THR A 79 -2.20 -5.06 12.10
N ASP A 80 -1.76 -5.70 13.17
CA ASP A 80 -1.37 -5.10 14.44
C ASP A 80 0.15 -4.89 14.59
N THR A 81 0.91 -5.27 13.56
CA THR A 81 2.36 -5.08 13.52
C THR A 81 2.77 -3.66 13.11
N GLY A 82 1.81 -2.81 12.75
CA GLY A 82 2.05 -1.46 12.29
C GLY A 82 2.28 -1.34 10.79
N ILE A 83 2.71 -0.18 10.34
CA ILE A 83 2.95 0.14 8.92
C ILE A 83 4.16 1.06 8.78
N ILE A 84 4.89 0.93 7.68
CA ILE A 84 5.99 1.83 7.31
C ILE A 84 5.50 2.75 6.20
N PRO A 85 5.13 4.01 6.48
CA PRO A 85 4.63 4.93 5.47
C PRO A 85 5.65 5.15 4.36
N GLY A 86 5.22 4.98 3.10
CA GLY A 86 6.08 5.19 1.93
C GLY A 86 7.15 4.12 1.70
N SER A 87 7.08 2.95 2.33
CA SER A 87 8.03 1.84 2.11
C SER A 87 8.04 1.33 0.66
N GLY A 88 6.95 1.51 -0.07
CA GLY A 88 6.84 1.13 -1.48
C GLY A 88 7.77 1.89 -2.43
N ILE A 89 8.43 2.96 -1.98
CA ILE A 89 9.36 3.80 -2.77
C ILE A 89 10.80 3.73 -2.26
N GLY A 90 11.17 2.64 -1.57
CA GLY A 90 12.56 2.30 -1.27
C GLY A 90 13.27 3.11 -0.17
N ASN A 91 12.57 3.92 0.60
CA ASN A 91 13.15 4.68 1.70
C ASN A 91 13.10 3.89 3.01
N ASN A 92 14.25 3.82 3.69
CA ASN A 92 14.36 3.23 5.03
C ASN A 92 13.78 4.20 6.07
N ARG A 93 12.46 4.12 6.31
CA ARG A 93 11.71 5.01 7.22
C ARG A 93 11.31 4.29 8.49
N GLU A 94 11.16 5.05 9.56
CA GLU A 94 10.66 4.50 10.82
C GLU A 94 9.18 4.10 10.69
N GLY A 95 8.87 2.90 11.22
CA GLY A 95 7.53 2.35 11.18
C GLY A 95 6.62 2.93 12.27
N LEU A 96 5.36 3.13 11.92
CA LEU A 96 4.28 3.38 12.86
C LEU A 96 3.85 2.04 13.47
N ASN A 97 4.46 1.66 14.57
CA ASN A 97 4.21 0.43 15.29
C ASN A 97 4.22 0.66 16.80
N ARG A 98 3.83 -0.36 17.55
CA ARG A 98 3.75 -0.28 19.01
C ARG A 98 5.10 0.00 19.67
N GLU A 99 6.18 -0.55 19.13
CA GLU A 99 7.52 -0.40 19.67
C GLU A 99 7.99 1.06 19.61
N ASN A 100 7.80 1.71 18.46
CA ASN A 100 8.26 3.09 18.22
C ASN A 100 7.34 4.14 18.86
N LEU A 101 6.03 3.88 18.89
CA LEU A 101 5.03 4.85 19.36
C LEU A 101 4.61 4.65 20.82
N GLY A 102 4.88 3.49 21.42
CA GLY A 102 4.52 3.20 22.81
C GLY A 102 3.04 2.87 23.05
N CYS A 103 2.21 2.81 22.01
CA CYS A 103 0.81 2.41 22.08
C CYS A 103 0.45 1.43 20.95
N PRO A 104 -0.63 0.64 21.08
CA PRO A 104 -1.08 -0.27 20.03
C PRO A 104 -1.36 0.47 18.72
N VAL A 105 -0.97 -0.14 17.59
CA VAL A 105 -1.22 0.39 16.24
C VAL A 105 -1.91 -0.70 15.42
N ILE A 106 -3.09 -0.39 14.89
CA ILE A 106 -3.76 -1.19 13.86
C ILE A 106 -3.54 -0.50 12.53
N ALA A 107 -2.89 -1.16 11.60
CA ALA A 107 -2.72 -0.65 10.25
C ALA A 107 -3.78 -1.23 9.31
N ILE A 108 -4.38 -0.36 8.51
CA ILE A 108 -5.30 -0.68 7.42
C ILE A 108 -4.61 -0.29 6.12
N GLY A 109 -4.22 -1.28 5.34
CA GLY A 109 -3.55 -1.08 4.06
C GLY A 109 -4.45 -1.48 2.89
N VAL A 110 -4.52 -0.64 1.86
CA VAL A 110 -5.27 -0.93 0.64
C VAL A 110 -4.32 -0.89 -0.55
N PRO A 111 -4.15 -2.00 -1.29
CA PRO A 111 -3.35 -2.01 -2.51
C PRO A 111 -4.01 -1.19 -3.60
N MET A 112 -3.54 0.05 -3.83
CA MET A 112 -4.10 1.00 -4.79
C MET A 112 -3.30 1.10 -6.07
N VAL A 113 -2.04 0.67 -6.03
CA VAL A 113 -1.12 0.71 -7.16
C VAL A 113 -0.40 -0.63 -7.31
N VAL A 114 0.13 -0.88 -8.50
CA VAL A 114 1.01 -2.02 -8.78
C VAL A 114 2.23 -1.54 -9.56
N HIS A 115 3.39 -2.09 -9.24
CA HIS A 115 4.61 -1.80 -9.96
C HIS A 115 4.57 -2.42 -11.37
N SER A 116 5.06 -1.70 -12.39
CA SER A 116 5.05 -2.17 -13.77
C SER A 116 5.75 -3.52 -13.95
N VAL A 117 6.86 -3.75 -13.25
CA VAL A 117 7.58 -5.03 -13.25
C VAL A 117 6.69 -6.17 -12.73
N THR A 118 5.86 -5.92 -11.72
CA THR A 118 4.89 -6.91 -11.23
C THR A 118 3.87 -7.29 -12.29
N ILE A 119 3.38 -6.32 -13.09
CA ILE A 119 2.45 -6.58 -14.20
C ILE A 119 3.10 -7.49 -15.24
N VAL A 120 4.35 -7.20 -15.61
CA VAL A 120 5.11 -8.01 -16.57
C VAL A 120 5.31 -9.42 -16.03
N ASN A 121 5.77 -9.55 -14.77
CA ASN A 121 5.96 -10.85 -14.14
C ASN A 121 4.68 -11.69 -14.12
N ASP A 122 3.58 -11.14 -13.61
CA ASP A 122 2.29 -11.84 -13.54
C ASP A 122 1.77 -12.24 -14.94
N THR A 123 2.02 -11.39 -15.95
CA THR A 123 1.64 -11.66 -17.34
C THR A 123 2.48 -12.80 -17.92
N MET A 124 3.78 -12.81 -17.68
CA MET A 124 4.68 -13.86 -18.13
C MET A 124 4.38 -15.20 -17.46
N ASP A 125 4.14 -15.21 -16.15
CA ASP A 125 3.75 -16.45 -15.44
C ASP A 125 2.45 -17.03 -16.03
N LYS A 126 1.48 -16.17 -16.36
CA LYS A 126 0.23 -16.60 -17.02
C LYS A 126 0.47 -17.12 -18.44
N LEU A 127 1.35 -16.47 -19.21
CA LEU A 127 1.71 -16.93 -20.55
C LEU A 127 2.39 -18.30 -20.50
N ILE A 128 3.37 -18.49 -19.62
CA ILE A 128 4.08 -19.75 -19.43
C ILE A 128 3.09 -20.85 -19.06
N TYR A 129 2.17 -20.58 -18.14
CA TYR A 129 1.10 -21.51 -17.76
C TYR A 129 0.23 -21.91 -18.95
N LEU A 130 -0.23 -20.96 -19.78
CA LEU A 130 -1.04 -21.23 -20.96
C LEU A 130 -0.28 -22.04 -22.03
N LEU A 131 1.00 -21.75 -22.23
CA LEU A 131 1.84 -22.50 -23.16
C LEU A 131 2.06 -23.94 -22.66
N SER A 132 2.21 -24.15 -21.34
CA SER A 132 2.37 -25.48 -20.76
C SER A 132 1.16 -26.39 -20.98
N GLN A 133 -0.04 -25.82 -21.06
CA GLN A 133 -1.26 -26.58 -21.30
C GLN A 133 -1.41 -27.06 -22.76
N ASN A 134 -0.71 -26.43 -23.71
CA ASN A 134 -0.93 -26.63 -25.15
C ASN A 134 0.26 -27.25 -25.90
N MET A 135 1.39 -27.49 -25.24
CA MET A 135 2.62 -28.00 -25.89
C MET A 135 3.24 -29.18 -25.12
N GLU A 136 3.39 -30.33 -25.78
CA GLU A 136 4.00 -31.54 -25.17
C GLU A 136 5.48 -31.40 -24.77
N ASN A 137 6.21 -30.40 -25.30
CA ASN A 137 7.61 -30.13 -24.99
C ASN A 137 7.86 -28.63 -24.81
N ASN A 138 7.54 -28.09 -23.62
CA ASN A 138 7.68 -26.68 -23.36
C ASN A 138 9.09 -26.34 -22.83
N CYS A 139 10.06 -26.11 -23.73
CA CYS A 139 11.39 -25.63 -23.35
C CYS A 139 11.35 -24.35 -22.53
N ILE A 140 10.40 -23.45 -22.80
CA ILE A 140 10.24 -22.18 -22.09
C ILE A 140 9.86 -22.43 -20.64
N GLN A 141 8.91 -23.32 -20.38
CA GLN A 141 8.50 -23.66 -19.02
C GLN A 141 9.69 -24.20 -18.20
N LYS A 142 10.48 -25.10 -18.74
CA LYS A 142 11.65 -25.66 -18.05
C LYS A 142 12.68 -24.60 -17.68
N VAL A 143 12.93 -23.65 -18.58
CA VAL A 143 13.87 -22.54 -18.29
C VAL A 143 13.38 -21.67 -17.13
N PHE A 144 12.06 -21.41 -17.03
CA PHE A 144 11.52 -20.55 -15.97
C PHE A 144 11.17 -21.30 -14.67
N GLU A 145 11.07 -22.64 -14.69
CA GLU A 145 10.88 -23.45 -13.46
C GLU A 145 12.06 -23.37 -12.49
N ASP A 146 13.25 -23.17 -13.02
CA ASP A 146 14.49 -23.08 -12.21
C ASP A 146 14.68 -21.69 -11.55
N PHE A 147 13.90 -20.66 -11.94
CA PHE A 147 14.00 -19.34 -11.36
C PHE A 147 13.09 -19.19 -10.13
N THR A 148 13.63 -18.63 -9.06
CA THR A 148 12.82 -18.13 -7.94
C THR A 148 11.96 -16.95 -8.35
N VAL A 149 10.96 -16.59 -7.53
CA VAL A 149 10.11 -15.42 -7.77
C VAL A 149 10.95 -14.14 -7.82
N GLU A 150 11.93 -14.03 -6.94
CA GLU A 150 12.85 -12.89 -6.84
C GLU A 150 13.74 -12.77 -8.08
N GLU A 151 14.29 -13.88 -8.56
CA GLU A 151 15.14 -13.91 -9.77
C GLU A 151 14.35 -13.54 -11.03
N LYS A 152 13.13 -14.04 -11.18
CA LYS A 152 12.23 -13.63 -12.28
C LYS A 152 11.95 -12.14 -12.24
N TYR A 153 11.63 -11.61 -11.05
CA TYR A 153 11.36 -10.19 -10.88
C TYR A 153 12.56 -9.32 -11.25
N GLN A 154 13.77 -9.71 -10.81
CA GLN A 154 15.00 -8.99 -11.16
C GLN A 154 15.29 -9.05 -12.66
N LEU A 155 15.14 -10.21 -13.29
CA LEU A 155 15.33 -10.38 -14.74
C LEU A 155 14.40 -9.44 -15.53
N PHE A 156 13.13 -9.37 -15.16
CA PHE A 156 12.19 -8.46 -15.82
C PHE A 156 12.50 -6.99 -15.55
N ALA A 157 12.95 -6.66 -14.34
CA ALA A 157 13.38 -5.29 -14.01
C ALA A 157 14.59 -4.85 -14.82
N GLU A 158 15.53 -5.75 -15.12
CA GLU A 158 16.70 -5.47 -15.97
C GLU A 158 16.34 -5.32 -17.45
N ILE A 159 15.36 -6.09 -17.94
CA ILE A 159 14.90 -6.02 -19.34
C ILE A 159 14.09 -4.73 -19.59
N MET A 160 13.37 -4.25 -18.58
CA MET A 160 12.58 -3.04 -18.71
C MET A 160 13.49 -1.81 -18.67
N THR A 161 13.19 -0.81 -19.52
CA THR A 161 13.89 0.48 -19.44
C THR A 161 13.64 1.14 -18.08
N GLU A 162 14.60 1.96 -17.60
CA GLU A 162 14.48 2.66 -16.32
C GLU A 162 13.14 3.40 -16.18
N ASP A 163 12.71 4.08 -17.25
CA ASP A 163 11.47 4.85 -17.28
C ASP A 163 10.23 3.99 -17.04
N ILE A 164 10.16 2.82 -17.70
CA ILE A 164 9.00 1.91 -17.57
C ILE A 164 9.12 1.09 -16.30
N GLY A 165 10.33 0.64 -15.96
CA GLY A 165 10.59 -0.20 -14.80
C GLY A 165 10.22 0.46 -13.46
N GLN A 166 10.25 1.79 -13.37
CA GLN A 166 9.91 2.54 -12.16
C GLN A 166 8.46 3.05 -12.11
N MET A 167 7.64 2.73 -13.10
CA MET A 167 6.25 3.19 -13.13
C MET A 167 5.37 2.42 -12.14
N PHE A 168 4.46 3.15 -11.50
CA PHE A 168 3.33 2.58 -10.77
C PHE A 168 2.05 2.78 -11.57
N VAL A 169 1.26 1.73 -11.65
CA VAL A 169 0.01 1.69 -12.40
C VAL A 169 -1.16 1.57 -11.45
N THR A 170 -2.24 2.28 -11.73
CA THR A 170 -3.49 2.25 -10.98
C THR A 170 -4.67 2.09 -11.95
N PRO A 171 -5.83 1.57 -11.50
CA PRO A 171 -7.03 1.50 -12.33
C PRO A 171 -7.48 2.88 -12.82
N LYS A 172 -8.13 2.90 -13.99
CA LYS A 172 -8.62 4.14 -14.61
C LYS A 172 -9.67 4.88 -13.75
N ASP A 173 -10.46 4.13 -13.02
CA ASP A 173 -11.55 4.58 -12.15
C ASP A 173 -11.14 4.72 -10.68
N VAL A 174 -9.85 4.98 -10.45
CA VAL A 174 -9.24 5.04 -9.11
C VAL A 174 -9.91 6.04 -8.17
N ASP A 175 -10.43 7.16 -8.69
CA ASP A 175 -11.10 8.19 -7.88
C ASP A 175 -12.39 7.64 -7.24
N GLU A 176 -13.22 6.95 -8.03
CA GLU A 176 -14.44 6.30 -7.54
C GLU A 176 -14.12 5.17 -6.56
N ILE A 177 -13.09 4.39 -6.86
CA ILE A 177 -12.63 3.31 -5.98
C ILE A 177 -12.17 3.86 -4.63
N VAL A 178 -11.40 4.95 -4.61
CA VAL A 178 -10.96 5.61 -3.38
C VAL A 178 -12.15 6.07 -2.55
N ASP A 179 -13.14 6.71 -3.17
CA ASP A 179 -14.36 7.16 -2.47
C ASP A 179 -15.15 6.00 -1.86
N ASN A 180 -15.35 4.93 -2.61
CA ASN A 180 -16.07 3.75 -2.16
C ASN A 180 -15.35 3.04 -1.00
N LEU A 181 -14.07 2.74 -1.14
CA LEU A 181 -13.28 2.07 -0.11
C LEU A 181 -13.11 2.92 1.14
N SER A 182 -12.88 4.23 0.99
CA SER A 182 -12.80 5.16 2.12
C SER A 182 -14.11 5.19 2.90
N THR A 183 -15.25 5.18 2.20
CA THR A 183 -16.58 5.14 2.82
C THR A 183 -16.79 3.85 3.62
N ILE A 184 -16.38 2.70 3.06
CA ILE A 184 -16.48 1.40 3.75
C ILE A 184 -15.63 1.40 5.03
N ILE A 185 -14.37 1.84 4.94
CA ILE A 185 -13.45 1.88 6.07
C ILE A 185 -13.95 2.85 7.15
N ALA A 186 -14.35 4.08 6.76
CA ALA A 186 -14.85 5.09 7.69
C ALA A 186 -16.12 4.63 8.40
N ASN A 187 -17.07 4.01 7.69
CA ASN A 187 -18.28 3.46 8.28
C ASN A 187 -17.98 2.32 9.27
N SER A 188 -16.93 1.54 9.00
CA SER A 188 -16.49 0.49 9.92
C SER A 188 -15.90 1.08 11.21
N ILE A 189 -15.05 2.11 11.08
CA ILE A 189 -14.49 2.84 12.23
C ILE A 189 -15.59 3.57 13.02
N ASN A 190 -16.56 4.16 12.36
CA ASN A 190 -17.65 4.89 12.99
C ASN A 190 -18.59 4.01 13.85
N ARG A 191 -18.53 2.69 13.69
CA ARG A 191 -19.31 1.70 14.47
C ARG A 191 -18.60 1.22 15.74
N LEU A 192 -17.29 1.51 15.87
CA LEU A 192 -16.51 1.23 17.07
C LEU A 192 -16.88 2.23 18.19
#